data_0276b7be578a33da89d6887527694c05
#
_entry.id   0276b7be578a33da89d6887527694c05
#
_cell.length_a   1.000
_cell.length_b   1.000
_cell.length_c   1.000
_cell.angle_alpha   90.00
_cell.angle_beta   90.00
_cell.angle_gamma   90.00
#
_symmetry.space_group_name_H-M   'P 1'
#
loop_
_entity.id
_entity.type
_entity.pdbx_description
1 polymer ?
#
loop_
_entity_poly.entity_id
_entity_poly.type
_entity_poly.pdbx_seq_one_letter_code
_entity_poly.pdbx_strand_id
1 'polypeptide(L)'
;KDDGSGILGISVGRDELIRQLVREYIPYTPEELIEIANKEFAYCDVELLKASKEMGFGDNWKAAQEKVKNTYLAPGKQPEEMFELYKQSVDFLRKNDMVSIPELYEESWRMMMMTPERQLVNPFFTGGETLSISYPTNTMGYEEKLMSMRGNNPAFSRATVHHELIAGHHLQAYMTARNKVYRRELLNTNTP
;
A
#
# COMPACT_ATOMS: atom_id res chain seq x y z
N LYS A 1 -29.45 2.11 -7.84
CA LYS A 1 -30.20 2.97 -6.89
C LYS A 1 -29.38 3.08 -5.64
N ASP A 2 -29.09 4.29 -5.21
CA ASP A 2 -28.51 4.55 -3.90
C ASP A 2 -29.54 4.13 -2.83
N ASP A 3 -29.15 3.20 -1.96
CA ASP A 3 -29.97 2.71 -0.85
C ASP A 3 -29.71 3.47 0.46
N GLY A 4 -28.90 4.52 0.40
CA GLY A 4 -28.49 5.34 1.54
C GLY A 4 -27.43 4.70 2.45
N SER A 5 -26.92 3.52 2.09
CA SER A 5 -25.84 2.85 2.86
C SER A 5 -24.47 3.50 2.70
N GLY A 6 -24.31 4.36 1.68
CA GLY A 6 -23.00 4.91 1.27
C GLY A 6 -22.13 3.92 0.49
N ILE A 7 -22.61 2.70 0.25
CA ILE A 7 -21.90 1.67 -0.53
C ILE A 7 -22.33 1.80 -1.99
N LEU A 8 -21.38 2.12 -2.86
CA LEU A 8 -21.60 2.20 -4.31
C LEU A 8 -21.24 0.88 -4.95
N GLY A 9 -22.11 0.37 -5.81
CA GLY A 9 -21.86 -0.83 -6.59
C GLY A 9 -23.06 -1.77 -6.66
N ILE A 10 -22.86 -2.89 -7.36
CA ILE A 10 -23.84 -3.98 -7.45
C ILE A 10 -23.37 -5.11 -6.54
N SER A 11 -24.16 -5.42 -5.53
CA SER A 11 -23.86 -6.54 -4.63
C SER A 11 -23.87 -7.86 -5.40
N VAL A 12 -22.84 -8.67 -5.24
CA VAL A 12 -22.80 -10.04 -5.80
C VAL A 12 -23.70 -11.00 -5.02
N GLY A 13 -24.12 -10.61 -3.83
CA GLY A 13 -24.92 -11.45 -2.93
C GLY A 13 -24.05 -12.42 -2.11
N ARG A 14 -24.62 -12.86 -0.97
CA ARG A 14 -23.91 -13.68 0.02
C ARG A 14 -23.39 -15.01 -0.53
N ASP A 15 -24.24 -15.71 -1.30
CA ASP A 15 -23.88 -17.04 -1.82
C ASP A 15 -22.74 -16.98 -2.83
N GLU A 16 -22.73 -15.94 -3.66
CA GLU A 16 -21.61 -15.73 -4.60
C GLU A 16 -20.32 -15.31 -3.86
N LEU A 17 -20.43 -14.46 -2.84
CA LEU A 17 -19.27 -14.11 -2.02
C LEU A 17 -18.66 -15.37 -1.36
N ILE A 18 -19.47 -16.26 -0.80
CA ILE A 18 -18.98 -17.53 -0.24
C ILE A 18 -18.30 -18.39 -1.31
N ARG A 19 -18.88 -18.49 -2.51
CA ARG A 19 -18.25 -19.23 -3.61
C ARG A 19 -16.90 -18.64 -4.02
N GLN A 20 -16.77 -17.32 -4.01
CA GLN A 20 -15.50 -16.64 -4.29
C GLN A 20 -14.47 -16.92 -3.19
N LEU A 21 -14.84 -16.82 -1.93
CA LEU A 21 -13.95 -17.17 -0.80
C LEU A 21 -13.44 -18.61 -0.90
N VAL A 22 -14.32 -19.57 -1.18
CA VAL A 22 -13.93 -20.97 -1.37
C VAL A 22 -12.98 -21.13 -2.57
N ARG A 23 -13.22 -20.44 -3.68
CA ARG A 23 -12.35 -20.45 -4.87
C ARG A 23 -10.95 -19.95 -4.57
N GLU A 24 -10.85 -18.94 -3.70
CA GLU A 24 -9.58 -18.37 -3.26
C GLU A 24 -8.96 -19.13 -2.07
N TYR A 25 -9.54 -20.26 -1.66
CA TYR A 25 -9.10 -21.06 -0.51
C TYR A 25 -9.11 -20.28 0.82
N ILE A 26 -10.04 -19.36 0.97
CA ILE A 26 -10.25 -18.62 2.21
C ILE A 26 -11.24 -19.42 3.07
N PRO A 27 -10.81 -20.00 4.20
CA PRO A 27 -11.63 -20.94 4.99
C PRO A 27 -12.61 -20.25 5.95
N TYR A 28 -12.78 -18.93 5.81
CA TYR A 28 -13.60 -18.12 6.72
C TYR A 28 -14.91 -17.71 6.06
N THR A 29 -15.96 -17.64 6.86
CA THR A 29 -17.21 -16.98 6.48
C THR A 29 -17.05 -15.46 6.45
N PRO A 30 -17.93 -14.72 5.74
CA PRO A 30 -17.91 -13.25 5.81
C PRO A 30 -18.02 -12.69 7.24
N GLU A 31 -18.81 -13.33 8.10
CA GLU A 31 -19.00 -12.95 9.50
C GLU A 31 -17.70 -13.14 10.33
N GLU A 32 -17.03 -14.27 10.14
CA GLU A 32 -15.73 -14.52 10.77
C GLU A 32 -14.65 -13.53 10.31
N LEU A 33 -14.67 -13.15 9.02
CA LEU A 33 -13.76 -12.12 8.50
C LEU A 33 -14.02 -10.76 9.14
N ILE A 34 -15.28 -10.40 9.40
CA ILE A 34 -15.63 -9.16 10.11
C ILE A 34 -15.11 -9.22 11.55
N GLU A 35 -15.26 -10.36 12.25
CA GLU A 35 -14.73 -10.52 13.61
C GLU A 35 -13.19 -10.40 13.63
N ILE A 36 -12.50 -11.01 12.67
CA ILE A 36 -11.06 -10.87 12.52
C ILE A 36 -10.68 -9.40 12.30
N ALA A 37 -11.35 -8.73 11.35
CA ALA A 37 -11.10 -7.32 11.08
C ALA A 37 -11.30 -6.44 12.33
N ASN A 38 -12.32 -6.67 13.12
CA ASN A 38 -12.55 -5.92 14.36
C ASN A 38 -11.43 -6.13 15.40
N LYS A 39 -10.86 -7.34 15.48
CA LYS A 39 -9.71 -7.61 16.35
C LYS A 39 -8.47 -6.87 15.86
N GLU A 40 -8.23 -6.86 14.55
CA GLU A 40 -7.12 -6.14 13.95
C GLU A 40 -7.25 -4.61 14.11
N PHE A 41 -8.46 -4.05 14.00
CA PHE A 41 -8.70 -2.64 14.30
C PHE A 41 -8.38 -2.31 15.77
N ALA A 42 -8.82 -3.15 16.71
CA ALA A 42 -8.51 -2.96 18.12
C ALA A 42 -6.99 -3.02 18.39
N TYR A 43 -6.27 -3.94 17.73
CA TYR A 43 -4.82 -4.00 17.78
C TYR A 43 -4.17 -2.72 17.21
N CYS A 44 -4.62 -2.26 16.05
CA CYS A 44 -4.12 -1.02 15.45
C CYS A 44 -4.33 0.20 16.37
N ASP A 45 -5.47 0.31 17.04
CA ASP A 45 -5.76 1.37 17.99
C ASP A 45 -4.76 1.37 19.17
N VAL A 46 -4.44 0.19 19.69
CA VAL A 46 -3.46 0.03 20.79
C VAL A 46 -2.06 0.46 20.33
N GLU A 47 -1.60 0.00 19.16
CA GLU A 47 -0.29 0.35 18.63
C GLU A 47 -0.20 1.84 18.25
N LEU A 48 -1.27 2.43 17.75
CA LEU A 48 -1.35 3.86 17.46
C LEU A 48 -1.20 4.71 18.73
N LEU A 49 -1.89 4.34 19.81
CA LEU A 49 -1.76 5.00 21.11
C LEU A 49 -0.37 4.83 21.71
N LYS A 50 0.22 3.65 21.58
CA LYS A 50 1.59 3.38 22.03
C LYS A 50 2.59 4.27 21.29
N ALA A 51 2.55 4.32 19.95
CA ALA A 51 3.38 5.18 19.15
C ALA A 51 3.20 6.67 19.51
N SER A 52 1.95 7.11 19.75
CA SER A 52 1.64 8.47 20.19
C SER A 52 2.32 8.82 21.53
N LYS A 53 2.30 7.89 22.49
CA LYS A 53 2.96 8.05 23.79
C LYS A 53 4.48 8.11 23.65
N GLU A 54 5.06 7.22 22.86
CA GLU A 54 6.50 7.21 22.56
C GLU A 54 6.97 8.51 21.89
N MET A 55 6.12 9.13 21.07
CA MET A 55 6.36 10.43 20.45
C MET A 55 6.15 11.63 21.39
N GLY A 56 5.69 11.41 22.63
CA GLY A 56 5.44 12.44 23.64
C GLY A 56 4.09 13.15 23.53
N PHE A 57 3.11 12.59 22.77
CA PHE A 57 1.77 13.17 22.61
C PHE A 57 0.73 12.54 23.55
N GLY A 58 1.11 11.57 24.40
CA GLY A 58 0.17 10.86 25.26
C GLY A 58 -0.92 10.17 24.45
N ASP A 59 -2.18 10.35 24.83
CA ASP A 59 -3.33 9.75 24.13
C ASP A 59 -3.79 10.55 22.90
N ASN A 60 -3.12 11.69 22.59
CA ASN A 60 -3.47 12.52 21.43
C ASN A 60 -2.78 12.03 20.15
N TRP A 61 -3.15 10.84 19.70
CA TRP A 61 -2.59 10.24 18.50
C TRP A 61 -2.82 11.08 17.22
N LYS A 62 -3.87 11.91 17.18
CA LYS A 62 -4.13 12.81 16.04
C LYS A 62 -3.04 13.86 15.92
N ALA A 63 -2.61 14.45 17.05
CA ALA A 63 -1.50 15.38 17.03
C ALA A 63 -0.17 14.73 16.67
N ALA A 64 0.08 13.49 17.12
CA ALA A 64 1.23 12.71 16.71
C ALA A 64 1.23 12.45 15.19
N GLN A 65 0.11 12.05 14.63
CA GLN A 65 -0.07 11.86 13.20
C GLN A 65 0.15 13.13 12.39
N GLU A 66 -0.36 14.27 12.85
CA GLU A 66 -0.13 15.57 12.22
C GLU A 66 1.36 15.97 12.22
N LYS A 67 2.09 15.66 13.29
CA LYS A 67 3.54 15.84 13.31
C LYS A 67 4.22 14.97 12.24
N VAL A 68 3.85 13.70 12.12
CA VAL A 68 4.40 12.80 11.09
C VAL A 68 4.10 13.32 9.68
N LYS A 69 2.87 13.72 9.40
CA LYS A 69 2.49 14.29 8.10
C LYS A 69 3.32 15.53 7.74
N ASN A 70 3.76 16.30 8.71
CA ASN A 70 4.57 17.50 8.49
C ASN A 70 6.08 17.21 8.32
N THR A 71 6.50 15.94 8.29
CA THR A 71 7.87 15.52 7.93
C THR A 71 8.05 15.26 6.44
N TYR A 72 7.17 15.81 5.61
CA TYR A 72 7.21 15.62 4.16
C TYR A 72 8.49 16.15 3.52
N LEU A 73 8.86 15.54 2.40
CA LEU A 73 10.05 15.91 1.64
C LEU A 73 9.81 17.17 0.79
N ALA A 74 10.90 17.86 0.44
CA ALA A 74 10.85 18.92 -0.56
C ALA A 74 10.35 18.36 -1.91
N PRO A 75 9.60 19.17 -2.70
CA PRO A 75 9.15 18.76 -4.03
C PRO A 75 10.29 18.26 -4.91
N GLY A 76 10.09 17.12 -5.57
CA GLY A 76 11.08 16.50 -6.45
C GLY A 76 12.04 15.53 -5.76
N LYS A 77 11.95 15.37 -4.42
CA LYS A 77 12.80 14.42 -3.67
C LYS A 77 12.16 13.02 -3.49
N GLN A 78 10.92 12.87 -3.88
CA GLN A 78 10.18 11.61 -3.72
C GLN A 78 10.84 10.41 -4.43
N PRO A 79 11.31 10.52 -5.71
CA PRO A 79 11.95 9.39 -6.37
C PRO A 79 13.24 8.91 -5.68
N GLU A 80 14.04 9.83 -5.18
CA GLU A 80 15.28 9.55 -4.46
C GLU A 80 14.97 8.79 -3.15
N GLU A 81 13.98 9.26 -2.39
CA GLU A 81 13.51 8.60 -1.17
C GLU A 81 12.99 7.20 -1.43
N MET A 82 12.16 7.01 -2.47
CA MET A 82 11.64 5.68 -2.82
C MET A 82 12.77 4.70 -3.11
N PHE A 83 13.81 5.15 -3.78
CA PHE A 83 14.97 4.33 -4.10
C PHE A 83 15.79 3.96 -2.85
N GLU A 84 15.99 4.90 -1.95
CA GLU A 84 16.68 4.63 -0.69
C GLU A 84 15.88 3.69 0.24
N LEU A 85 14.57 3.86 0.32
CA LEU A 85 13.68 2.97 1.07
C LEU A 85 13.69 1.55 0.48
N TYR A 86 13.72 1.43 -0.84
CA TYR A 86 13.87 0.15 -1.52
C TYR A 86 15.17 -0.55 -1.13
N LYS A 87 16.31 0.13 -1.20
CA LYS A 87 17.61 -0.44 -0.77
C LYS A 87 17.58 -0.90 0.68
N GLN A 88 17.08 -0.07 1.59
CA GLN A 88 16.96 -0.42 3.01
C GLN A 88 16.10 -1.67 3.20
N SER A 89 15.04 -1.84 2.42
CA SER A 89 14.18 -3.02 2.45
C SER A 89 14.93 -4.27 1.99
N VAL A 90 15.62 -4.21 0.86
CA VAL A 90 16.43 -5.32 0.33
C VAL A 90 17.51 -5.74 1.33
N ASP A 91 18.24 -4.79 1.86
CA ASP A 91 19.30 -5.05 2.84
C ASP A 91 18.76 -5.70 4.11
N PHE A 92 17.62 -5.21 4.61
CA PHE A 92 16.98 -5.79 5.79
C PHE A 92 16.53 -7.24 5.54
N LEU A 93 15.87 -7.49 4.41
CA LEU A 93 15.36 -8.83 4.07
C LEU A 93 16.49 -9.84 3.86
N ARG A 94 17.57 -9.42 3.18
CA ARG A 94 18.77 -10.26 2.99
C ARG A 94 19.50 -10.55 4.29
N LYS A 95 19.72 -9.51 5.08
CA LYS A 95 20.41 -9.65 6.38
C LYS A 95 19.71 -10.62 7.34
N ASN A 96 18.38 -10.67 7.27
CA ASN A 96 17.57 -11.52 8.15
C ASN A 96 17.11 -12.83 7.48
N ASP A 97 17.54 -13.10 6.23
CA ASP A 97 17.18 -14.31 5.46
C ASP A 97 15.66 -14.55 5.41
N MET A 98 14.89 -13.48 5.18
CA MET A 98 13.43 -13.55 5.28
C MET A 98 12.76 -14.01 4.00
N VAL A 99 13.34 -13.70 2.84
CA VAL A 99 12.78 -14.06 1.53
C VAL A 99 13.87 -14.12 0.46
N SER A 100 13.73 -15.04 -0.49
CA SER A 100 14.63 -15.11 -1.65
C SER A 100 14.38 -13.97 -2.61
N ILE A 101 15.41 -13.20 -2.92
CA ILE A 101 15.36 -12.07 -3.85
C ILE A 101 16.25 -12.41 -5.05
N PRO A 102 15.66 -12.77 -6.21
CA PRO A 102 16.44 -13.01 -7.42
C PRO A 102 17.12 -11.74 -7.92
N GLU A 103 18.35 -11.86 -8.42
CA GLU A 103 19.10 -10.69 -8.94
C GLU A 103 18.33 -9.93 -10.03
N LEU A 104 17.78 -10.66 -11.01
CA LEU A 104 17.00 -10.04 -12.08
C LEU A 104 15.75 -9.31 -11.60
N TYR A 105 15.22 -9.65 -10.42
CA TYR A 105 14.11 -8.91 -9.82
C TYR A 105 14.50 -7.45 -9.58
N GLU A 106 15.69 -7.20 -9.02
CA GLU A 106 16.15 -5.85 -8.70
C GLU A 106 16.37 -4.98 -9.94
N GLU A 107 16.64 -5.60 -11.08
CA GLU A 107 16.80 -4.91 -12.36
C GLU A 107 15.49 -4.69 -13.12
N SER A 108 14.43 -5.41 -12.74
CA SER A 108 13.19 -5.46 -13.51
C SER A 108 12.16 -4.40 -13.11
N TRP A 109 12.14 -3.94 -11.87
CA TRP A 109 11.16 -2.94 -11.45
C TRP A 109 11.48 -1.55 -12.05
N ARG A 110 10.44 -0.76 -12.22
CA ARG A 110 10.53 0.58 -12.83
C ARG A 110 9.82 1.59 -11.93
N MET A 111 10.27 2.83 -12.04
CA MET A 111 9.66 3.98 -11.41
C MET A 111 9.24 4.98 -12.47
N MET A 112 8.04 5.51 -12.36
CA MET A 112 7.54 6.56 -13.25
C MET A 112 6.76 7.60 -12.45
N MET A 113 6.71 8.81 -13.01
CA MET A 113 5.90 9.89 -12.45
C MET A 113 4.46 9.77 -12.95
N MET A 114 3.49 9.94 -12.08
CA MET A 114 2.09 10.00 -12.47
C MET A 114 1.82 11.25 -13.30
N THR A 115 0.85 11.16 -14.23
CA THR A 115 0.38 12.36 -14.93
C THR A 115 -0.33 13.31 -13.97
N PRO A 116 -0.33 14.63 -14.25
CA PRO A 116 -1.03 15.60 -13.40
C PRO A 116 -2.51 15.26 -13.18
N GLU A 117 -3.19 14.79 -14.23
CA GLU A 117 -4.62 14.44 -14.19
C GLU A 117 -4.87 13.26 -13.24
N ARG A 118 -4.03 12.23 -13.31
CA ARG A 118 -4.15 11.07 -12.43
C ARG A 118 -3.95 11.46 -10.96
N GLN A 119 -3.04 12.37 -10.68
CA GLN A 119 -2.76 12.82 -9.33
C GLN A 119 -3.90 13.60 -8.69
N LEU A 120 -4.77 14.25 -9.46
CA LEU A 120 -5.98 14.90 -8.94
C LEU A 120 -7.00 13.90 -8.38
N VAL A 121 -6.96 12.66 -8.89
CA VAL A 121 -7.88 11.58 -8.45
C VAL A 121 -7.19 10.65 -7.47
N ASN A 122 -5.89 10.42 -7.63
CA ASN A 122 -5.08 9.55 -6.79
C ASN A 122 -3.77 10.28 -6.39
N PRO A 123 -3.77 11.04 -5.31
CA PRO A 123 -2.60 11.83 -4.88
C PRO A 123 -1.50 11.00 -4.18
N PHE A 124 -1.67 9.68 -4.08
CA PHE A 124 -0.72 8.78 -3.44
C PHE A 124 0.01 7.95 -4.49
N PHE A 125 1.27 7.61 -4.22
CA PHE A 125 1.97 6.70 -5.10
C PHE A 125 1.38 5.27 -5.00
N THR A 126 1.49 4.54 -6.09
CA THR A 126 0.96 3.18 -6.22
C THR A 126 1.97 2.28 -6.88
N GLY A 127 1.86 0.99 -6.66
CA GLY A 127 2.74 -0.03 -7.22
C GLY A 127 2.10 -0.88 -8.30
N GLY A 128 2.65 -2.07 -8.47
CA GLY A 128 2.36 -3.03 -9.51
C GLY A 128 3.64 -3.38 -10.27
N GLU A 129 3.59 -3.54 -11.58
CA GLU A 129 4.80 -3.72 -12.40
C GLU A 129 5.71 -2.49 -12.40
N THR A 130 5.14 -1.32 -12.15
CA THR A 130 5.85 -0.04 -12.10
C THR A 130 5.41 0.74 -10.88
N LEU A 131 6.37 1.23 -10.11
CA LEU A 131 6.09 2.16 -9.00
C LEU A 131 5.76 3.54 -9.57
N SER A 132 4.53 3.98 -9.39
CA SER A 132 4.07 5.29 -9.86
C SER A 132 4.15 6.31 -8.74
N ILE A 133 4.98 7.35 -8.93
CA ILE A 133 5.23 8.39 -7.93
C ILE A 133 4.25 9.54 -8.10
N SER A 134 3.58 9.89 -7.01
CA SER A 134 2.81 11.13 -6.89
C SER A 134 3.71 12.26 -6.38
N TYR A 135 3.53 13.45 -6.93
CA TYR A 135 4.30 14.65 -6.57
C TYR A 135 3.49 15.91 -6.91
N PRO A 136 3.76 17.05 -6.25
CA PRO A 136 3.07 18.29 -6.55
C PRO A 136 3.29 18.75 -8.00
N THR A 137 2.23 19.13 -8.70
CA THR A 137 2.28 19.62 -10.09
C THR A 137 1.85 21.08 -10.17
N ASN A 138 2.14 21.72 -11.32
CA ASN A 138 1.76 23.11 -11.56
C ASN A 138 0.24 23.32 -11.65
N THR A 139 -0.51 22.27 -11.97
CA THR A 139 -1.98 22.31 -12.09
C THR A 139 -2.69 22.22 -10.74
N MET A 140 -1.99 21.81 -9.71
CA MET A 140 -2.54 21.73 -8.34
C MET A 140 -2.57 23.10 -7.66
N GLY A 141 -3.64 23.39 -6.91
CA GLY A 141 -3.68 24.47 -5.94
C GLY A 141 -2.73 24.24 -4.77
N TYR A 142 -2.52 25.26 -3.95
CA TYR A 142 -1.59 25.18 -2.82
C TYR A 142 -1.95 24.05 -1.84
N GLU A 143 -3.21 23.96 -1.46
CA GLU A 143 -3.69 22.93 -0.52
C GLU A 143 -3.58 21.50 -1.08
N GLU A 144 -3.81 21.34 -2.37
CA GLU A 144 -3.64 20.05 -3.06
C GLU A 144 -2.17 19.63 -3.08
N LYS A 145 -1.25 20.56 -3.37
CA LYS A 145 0.20 20.33 -3.30
C LYS A 145 0.61 19.91 -1.90
N LEU A 146 0.15 20.61 -0.89
CA LEU A 146 0.46 20.34 0.50
C LEU A 146 -0.11 18.98 0.93
N MET A 147 -1.34 18.67 0.54
CA MET A 147 -1.98 17.38 0.80
C MET A 147 -1.19 16.22 0.18
N SER A 148 -0.79 16.35 -1.08
CA SER A 148 0.04 15.34 -1.77
C SER A 148 1.37 15.10 -1.04
N MET A 149 2.06 16.15 -0.65
CA MET A 149 3.34 16.03 0.07
C MET A 149 3.17 15.43 1.47
N ARG A 150 2.18 15.87 2.22
CA ARG A 150 1.88 15.36 3.57
C ARG A 150 1.38 13.92 3.56
N GLY A 151 0.59 13.54 2.56
CA GLY A 151 0.13 12.18 2.35
C GLY A 151 1.27 11.22 1.99
N ASN A 152 2.22 11.69 1.16
CA ASN A 152 3.39 10.91 0.74
C ASN A 152 4.63 11.22 1.62
N ASN A 153 4.45 11.39 2.91
CA ASN A 153 5.55 11.61 3.86
C ASN A 153 6.42 10.34 4.00
N PRO A 154 7.67 10.46 4.50
CA PRO A 154 8.60 9.32 4.57
C PRO A 154 8.08 8.10 5.34
N ALA A 155 7.27 8.30 6.39
CA ALA A 155 6.70 7.17 7.15
C ALA A 155 5.68 6.37 6.32
N PHE A 156 4.77 7.06 5.61
CA PHE A 156 3.84 6.43 4.67
C PHE A 156 4.58 5.79 3.50
N SER A 157 5.54 6.51 2.92
CA SER A 157 6.35 6.02 1.81
C SER A 157 7.11 4.74 2.14
N ARG A 158 7.65 4.62 3.37
CA ARG A 158 8.31 3.41 3.84
C ARG A 158 7.36 2.20 3.81
N ALA A 159 6.18 2.33 4.40
CA ALA A 159 5.19 1.25 4.41
C ALA A 159 4.78 0.85 2.99
N THR A 160 4.57 1.84 2.12
CA THR A 160 4.12 1.62 0.74
C THR A 160 5.21 0.98 -0.12
N VAL A 161 6.47 1.39 -0.03
CA VAL A 161 7.58 0.75 -0.78
C VAL A 161 7.68 -0.74 -0.44
N HIS A 162 7.55 -1.11 0.84
CA HIS A 162 7.55 -2.52 1.23
C HIS A 162 6.35 -3.27 0.66
N HIS A 163 5.17 -2.64 0.65
CA HIS A 163 3.96 -3.23 0.11
C HIS A 163 4.00 -3.37 -1.42
N GLU A 164 4.50 -2.37 -2.13
CA GLU A 164 4.45 -2.35 -3.59
C GLU A 164 5.62 -3.08 -4.26
N LEU A 165 6.81 -3.01 -3.69
CA LEU A 165 8.00 -3.58 -4.30
C LEU A 165 8.45 -4.87 -3.62
N ILE A 166 8.97 -4.80 -2.38
CA ILE A 166 9.69 -5.89 -1.75
C ILE A 166 9.51 -5.90 -0.22
N ALA A 167 9.04 -6.99 0.40
CA ALA A 167 8.53 -8.23 -0.23
C ALA A 167 7.05 -8.10 -0.64
N GLY A 168 6.75 -7.20 -1.57
CA GLY A 168 5.40 -6.77 -1.93
C GLY A 168 4.94 -7.29 -3.30
N HIS A 169 3.99 -6.55 -3.89
CA HIS A 169 3.34 -6.91 -5.14
C HIS A 169 4.30 -7.23 -6.29
N HIS A 170 5.36 -6.43 -6.47
CA HIS A 170 6.28 -6.63 -7.58
C HIS A 170 7.09 -7.94 -7.43
N LEU A 171 7.58 -8.25 -6.21
CA LEU A 171 8.26 -9.52 -5.99
C LEU A 171 7.32 -10.70 -6.19
N GLN A 172 6.08 -10.61 -5.70
CA GLN A 172 5.07 -11.63 -5.90
C GLN A 172 4.78 -11.86 -7.38
N ALA A 173 4.53 -10.79 -8.14
CA ALA A 173 4.27 -10.88 -9.58
C ALA A 173 5.46 -11.47 -10.35
N TYR A 174 6.68 -11.02 -10.04
CA TYR A 174 7.91 -11.55 -10.60
C TYR A 174 8.07 -13.06 -10.36
N MET A 175 7.87 -13.49 -9.11
CA MET A 175 7.99 -14.90 -8.74
C MET A 175 6.86 -15.75 -9.36
N THR A 176 5.66 -15.19 -9.51
CA THR A 176 4.54 -15.84 -10.19
C THR A 176 4.83 -16.04 -11.69
N ALA A 177 5.38 -15.04 -12.35
CA ALA A 177 5.75 -15.14 -13.77
C ALA A 177 6.90 -16.15 -14.00
N ARG A 178 7.86 -16.21 -13.08
CA ARG A 178 8.98 -17.16 -13.13
C ARG A 178 8.54 -18.60 -12.89
N ASN A 179 7.60 -18.80 -11.99
CA ASN A 179 7.09 -20.12 -11.62
C ASN A 179 5.74 -20.35 -12.29
N LYS A 180 5.73 -21.08 -13.39
CA LYS A 180 4.52 -21.35 -14.17
C LYS A 180 3.43 -21.99 -13.30
N VAL A 181 2.43 -21.21 -12.93
CA VAL A 181 1.25 -21.65 -12.21
C VAL A 181 0.05 -21.53 -13.15
N TYR A 182 -0.30 -22.60 -13.86
CA TYR A 182 -1.36 -22.61 -14.87
C TYR A 182 -2.66 -21.96 -14.42
N ARG A 183 -3.06 -22.15 -13.18
CA ARG A 183 -4.27 -21.56 -12.64
C ARG A 183 -4.26 -20.03 -12.71
N ARG A 184 -3.13 -19.41 -12.39
CA ARG A 184 -2.99 -17.95 -12.35
C ARG A 184 -2.86 -17.34 -13.74
N GLU A 185 -2.16 -18.00 -14.64
CA GLU A 185 -2.03 -17.57 -16.04
C GLU A 185 -3.37 -17.62 -16.77
N LEU A 186 -4.12 -18.72 -16.61
CA LEU A 186 -5.41 -18.91 -17.29
C LEU A 186 -6.52 -17.99 -16.78
N LEU A 187 -6.51 -17.66 -15.52
CA LEU A 187 -7.57 -16.85 -14.91
C LEU A 187 -7.22 -15.38 -14.79
N ASN A 188 -6.03 -14.98 -15.26
CA ASN A 188 -5.49 -13.62 -15.12
C ASN A 188 -5.65 -13.09 -13.68
N THR A 189 -5.51 -13.98 -12.71
CA THR A 189 -5.58 -13.62 -11.28
C THR A 189 -4.24 -13.04 -10.86
N ASN A 190 -3.95 -11.83 -11.32
CA ASN A 190 -2.90 -10.98 -10.74
C ASN A 190 -3.35 -10.37 -9.41
N THR A 191 -4.31 -10.98 -8.76
CA THR A 191 -4.70 -10.61 -7.42
C THR A 191 -3.73 -11.18 -6.42
N PRO A 192 -3.21 -10.33 -5.53
CA PRO A 192 -2.36 -10.77 -4.43
C PRO A 192 -3.08 -11.75 -3.54
#